data_d6512cca8e7e5c217eb8d6d9a4b1ee1f
#
_entry.id   d6512cca8e7e5c217eb8d6d9a4b1ee1f
#
_cell.length_a   1.000
_cell.length_b   1.000
_cell.length_c   1.000
_cell.angle_alpha   90.00
_cell.angle_beta   90.00
_cell.angle_gamma   90.00
#
_symmetry.space_group_name_H-M   'P 1'
#
loop_
_entity.id
_entity.type
_entity.pdbx_description
1 polymer ?
#
loop_
_entity_poly.entity_id
_entity_poly.type
_entity_poly.pdbx_seq_one_letter_code
_entity_poly.pdbx_strand_id
1 'polypeptide(L)'
;AADDTDLSIDERVQKIVDSMSDEEKIGQMMMIGIQGTTLTDDARYMLTQYKAGNIILFDRNMQSQEQVKELTTDLQKENPAKVPLFIAVDEEGGDVVRMKNDLQAPPSQQAVGISGNPGTAKDYAFSVGMQLKGMGINMNFAPVADVSATDSRSYGGNASQVSKFVDAAAYGYEAAHI
;
A
#
# COMPACT_ATOMS: atom_id res chain seq x y z
N ALA A 1 27.36 -15.96 -13.04
CA ALA A 1 26.74 -14.76 -12.47
C ALA A 1 27.46 -14.48 -11.16
N ALA A 2 28.04 -13.28 -11.00
CA ALA A 2 28.59 -12.86 -9.72
C ALA A 2 27.48 -12.87 -8.68
N ASP A 3 27.76 -13.42 -7.52
CA ASP A 3 26.82 -13.52 -6.42
C ASP A 3 26.57 -12.09 -5.89
N ASP A 4 25.34 -11.59 -6.04
CA ASP A 4 24.95 -10.24 -5.62
C ASP A 4 24.82 -10.12 -4.08
N THR A 5 25.18 -11.17 -3.33
CA THR A 5 25.06 -11.19 -1.86
C THR A 5 26.03 -10.25 -1.16
N ASP A 6 27.13 -9.87 -1.81
CA ASP A 6 28.15 -8.97 -1.24
C ASP A 6 27.90 -7.47 -1.52
N LEU A 7 26.88 -7.14 -2.34
CA LEU A 7 26.56 -5.76 -2.68
C LEU A 7 25.65 -5.13 -1.60
N SER A 8 25.94 -3.87 -1.27
CA SER A 8 25.02 -3.04 -0.47
C SER A 8 23.66 -2.88 -1.16
N ILE A 9 22.64 -2.45 -0.41
CA ILE A 9 21.31 -2.19 -0.97
C ILE A 9 21.40 -1.14 -2.09
N ASP A 10 22.14 -0.06 -1.90
CA ASP A 10 22.30 1.01 -2.89
C ASP A 10 22.95 0.52 -4.18
N GLU A 11 24.00 -0.30 -4.09
CA GLU A 11 24.65 -0.89 -5.25
C GLU A 11 23.71 -1.84 -6.01
N ARG A 12 22.89 -2.62 -5.31
CA ARG A 12 21.89 -3.50 -5.92
C ARG A 12 20.80 -2.69 -6.63
N VAL A 13 20.31 -1.63 -5.99
CA VAL A 13 19.32 -0.71 -6.58
C VAL A 13 19.90 -0.04 -7.82
N GLN A 14 21.12 0.50 -7.75
CA GLN A 14 21.78 1.15 -8.89
C GLN A 14 21.94 0.18 -10.07
N LYS A 15 22.37 -1.05 -9.80
CA LYS A 15 22.51 -2.10 -10.83
C LYS A 15 21.18 -2.42 -11.52
N ILE A 16 20.07 -2.47 -10.77
CA ILE A 16 18.73 -2.69 -11.34
C ILE A 16 18.36 -1.50 -12.21
N VAL A 17 18.47 -0.27 -11.70
CA VAL A 17 18.13 0.97 -12.43
C VAL A 17 18.96 1.12 -13.70
N ASP A 18 20.26 0.82 -13.66
CA ASP A 18 21.15 0.88 -14.83
C ASP A 18 20.79 -0.16 -15.90
N SER A 19 20.13 -1.26 -15.49
CA SER A 19 19.68 -2.30 -16.42
C SER A 19 18.33 -1.99 -17.10
N MET A 20 17.63 -0.95 -16.66
CA MET A 20 16.31 -0.57 -17.18
C MET A 20 16.42 0.35 -18.40
N SER A 21 15.53 0.15 -19.40
CA SER A 21 15.30 1.13 -20.46
C SER A 21 14.62 2.39 -19.88
N ASP A 22 14.59 3.48 -20.66
CA ASP A 22 13.92 4.71 -20.24
C ASP A 22 12.41 4.48 -20.07
N GLU A 23 11.78 3.65 -20.91
CA GLU A 23 10.38 3.28 -20.79
C GLU A 23 10.11 2.49 -19.50
N GLU A 24 11.01 1.59 -19.13
CA GLU A 24 10.89 0.84 -17.86
C GLU A 24 11.05 1.77 -16.66
N LYS A 25 11.99 2.71 -16.70
CA LYS A 25 12.16 3.72 -15.62
C LYS A 25 10.92 4.59 -15.46
N ILE A 26 10.35 5.07 -16.59
CA ILE A 26 9.12 5.86 -16.57
C ILE A 26 7.96 5.02 -16.01
N GLY A 27 7.81 3.79 -16.47
CA GLY A 27 6.79 2.87 -15.97
C GLY A 27 6.87 2.62 -14.47
N GLN A 28 8.08 2.47 -13.91
CA GLN A 28 8.31 2.32 -12.46
C GLN A 28 7.85 3.54 -11.65
N MET A 29 7.79 4.72 -12.25
CA MET A 29 7.33 5.96 -11.59
C MET A 29 5.81 6.14 -11.67
N MET A 30 5.09 5.30 -12.43
CA MET A 30 3.65 5.42 -12.64
C MET A 30 2.87 4.47 -11.74
N MET A 31 1.83 4.98 -11.10
CA MET A 31 0.81 4.19 -10.40
C MET A 31 -0.52 4.33 -11.12
N ILE A 32 -1.15 3.21 -11.43
CA ILE A 32 -2.41 3.16 -12.18
C ILE A 32 -3.51 2.47 -11.40
N GLY A 33 -4.74 2.93 -11.55
CA GLY A 33 -5.94 2.20 -11.14
C GLY A 33 -6.39 1.26 -12.26
N ILE A 34 -6.96 0.13 -11.88
CA ILE A 34 -7.51 -0.86 -12.80
C ILE A 34 -9.01 -1.02 -12.65
N GLN A 35 -9.66 -1.68 -13.60
CA GLN A 35 -11.07 -2.03 -13.54
C GLN A 35 -11.24 -3.53 -13.23
N GLY A 36 -12.38 -3.84 -12.60
CA GLY A 36 -12.78 -5.22 -12.33
C GLY A 36 -12.10 -5.85 -11.11
N THR A 37 -12.50 -7.08 -10.84
CA THR A 37 -12.07 -7.90 -9.69
C THR A 37 -11.11 -9.02 -10.08
N THR A 38 -10.77 -9.10 -11.36
CA THR A 38 -9.82 -10.06 -11.94
C THR A 38 -8.87 -9.33 -12.88
N LEU A 39 -7.76 -9.96 -13.25
CA LEU A 39 -6.84 -9.43 -14.25
C LEU A 39 -7.55 -9.29 -15.60
N THR A 40 -7.75 -8.06 -16.06
CA THR A 40 -8.36 -7.74 -17.36
C THR A 40 -7.30 -7.57 -18.44
N ASP A 41 -7.72 -7.63 -19.71
CA ASP A 41 -6.83 -7.39 -20.85
C ASP A 41 -6.26 -5.95 -20.84
N ASP A 42 -7.06 -4.97 -20.38
CA ASP A 42 -6.58 -3.59 -20.21
C ASP A 42 -5.48 -3.49 -19.16
N ALA A 43 -5.65 -4.15 -17.99
CA ALA A 43 -4.63 -4.19 -16.96
C ALA A 43 -3.35 -4.87 -17.46
N ARG A 44 -3.49 -6.01 -18.16
CA ARG A 44 -2.38 -6.71 -18.82
C ARG A 44 -1.65 -5.81 -19.83
N TYR A 45 -2.40 -5.08 -20.65
CA TYR A 45 -1.84 -4.15 -21.63
C TYR A 45 -1.02 -3.04 -20.95
N MET A 46 -1.54 -2.46 -19.85
CA MET A 46 -0.84 -1.42 -19.09
C MET A 46 0.47 -1.94 -18.49
N LEU A 47 0.47 -3.15 -17.96
CA LEU A 47 1.69 -3.78 -17.41
C LEU A 47 2.71 -4.11 -18.49
N THR A 48 2.27 -4.69 -19.61
CA THR A 48 3.20 -5.22 -20.63
C THR A 48 3.67 -4.17 -21.62
N GLN A 49 2.81 -3.22 -22.02
CA GLN A 49 3.15 -2.19 -23.01
C GLN A 49 3.68 -0.91 -22.38
N TYR A 50 3.03 -0.41 -21.32
CA TYR A 50 3.46 0.82 -20.65
C TYR A 50 4.39 0.58 -19.46
N LYS A 51 4.66 -0.68 -19.11
CA LYS A 51 5.58 -1.05 -18.02
C LYS A 51 5.21 -0.44 -16.67
N ALA A 52 3.90 -0.19 -16.45
CA ALA A 52 3.43 0.38 -15.18
C ALA A 52 3.93 -0.45 -13.99
N GLY A 53 4.67 0.16 -13.10
CA GLY A 53 5.34 -0.50 -11.97
C GLY A 53 4.51 -0.54 -10.70
N ASN A 54 3.40 0.21 -10.65
CA ASN A 54 2.60 0.32 -9.44
C ASN A 54 1.10 0.30 -9.77
N ILE A 55 0.32 -0.32 -8.90
CA ILE A 55 -1.14 -0.43 -9.02
C ILE A 55 -1.80 0.05 -7.73
N ILE A 56 -2.89 0.81 -7.85
CA ILE A 56 -3.76 1.14 -6.73
C ILE A 56 -5.12 0.46 -6.91
N LEU A 57 -5.58 -0.23 -5.86
CA LEU A 57 -6.88 -0.88 -5.79
C LEU A 57 -7.89 -0.02 -5.02
N PHE A 58 -9.13 -0.06 -5.48
CA PHE A 58 -10.27 0.61 -4.86
C PHE A 58 -11.38 -0.39 -4.54
N ASP A 59 -12.44 0.06 -3.90
CA ASP A 59 -13.61 -0.76 -3.53
C ASP A 59 -14.19 -1.55 -4.72
N ARG A 60 -14.19 -0.98 -5.93
CA ARG A 60 -14.61 -1.66 -7.17
C ARG A 60 -13.79 -2.90 -7.53
N ASN A 61 -12.60 -3.02 -6.96
CA ASN A 61 -11.68 -4.15 -7.20
C ASN A 61 -11.76 -5.23 -6.10
N MET A 62 -12.53 -5.00 -5.04
CA MET A 62 -12.46 -5.79 -3.81
C MET A 62 -13.83 -6.38 -3.43
N GLN A 63 -13.91 -7.72 -3.37
CA GLN A 63 -15.09 -8.46 -2.94
C GLN A 63 -14.84 -9.28 -1.67
N SER A 64 -13.69 -9.95 -1.60
CA SER A 64 -13.22 -10.73 -0.45
C SER A 64 -11.70 -10.75 -0.40
N GLN A 65 -11.13 -11.09 0.74
CA GLN A 65 -9.68 -11.22 0.89
C GLN A 65 -9.10 -12.28 -0.06
N GLU A 66 -9.81 -13.38 -0.26
CA GLU A 66 -9.40 -14.44 -1.18
C GLU A 66 -9.37 -13.96 -2.64
N GLN A 67 -10.45 -13.29 -3.09
CA GLN A 67 -10.51 -12.73 -4.44
C GLN A 67 -9.41 -11.69 -4.68
N VAL A 68 -9.13 -10.79 -3.72
CA VAL A 68 -8.06 -9.80 -3.85
C VAL A 68 -6.69 -10.48 -3.91
N LYS A 69 -6.47 -11.52 -3.11
CA LYS A 69 -5.23 -12.31 -3.16
C LYS A 69 -5.02 -12.97 -4.52
N GLU A 70 -6.06 -13.49 -5.14
CA GLU A 70 -5.99 -14.03 -6.50
C GLU A 70 -5.63 -12.93 -7.51
N LEU A 71 -6.33 -11.79 -7.47
CA LEU A 71 -6.06 -10.65 -8.33
C LEU A 71 -4.62 -10.16 -8.20
N THR A 72 -4.12 -9.95 -6.99
CA THR A 72 -2.74 -9.46 -6.75
C THR A 72 -1.70 -10.47 -7.20
N THR A 73 -1.98 -11.76 -7.03
CA THR A 73 -1.11 -12.85 -7.51
C THR A 73 -1.02 -12.84 -9.03
N ASP A 74 -2.14 -12.70 -9.72
CA ASP A 74 -2.17 -12.64 -11.18
C ASP A 74 -1.48 -11.39 -11.72
N LEU A 75 -1.68 -10.22 -11.07
CA LEU A 75 -0.98 -8.99 -11.41
C LEU A 75 0.55 -9.13 -11.28
N GLN A 76 1.03 -9.68 -10.16
CA GLN A 76 2.47 -9.92 -9.97
C GLN A 76 3.04 -10.91 -11.00
N LYS A 77 2.28 -11.96 -11.33
CA LYS A 77 2.68 -12.96 -12.32
C LYS A 77 2.75 -12.39 -13.74
N GLU A 78 1.87 -11.48 -14.07
CA GLU A 78 1.82 -10.82 -15.39
C GLU A 78 2.87 -9.70 -15.52
N ASN A 79 3.41 -9.21 -14.42
CA ASN A 79 4.42 -8.15 -14.43
C ASN A 79 5.69 -8.61 -15.16
N PRO A 80 6.08 -7.96 -16.29
CA PRO A 80 7.27 -8.35 -17.04
C PRO A 80 8.58 -7.83 -16.43
N ALA A 81 8.48 -6.91 -15.46
CA ALA A 81 9.65 -6.29 -14.84
C ALA A 81 10.33 -7.22 -13.83
N LYS A 82 11.64 -7.01 -13.62
CA LYS A 82 12.39 -7.70 -12.58
C LYS A 82 12.03 -7.24 -11.16
N VAL A 83 11.47 -6.03 -11.05
CA VAL A 83 11.03 -5.45 -9.79
C VAL A 83 9.55 -5.81 -9.57
N PRO A 84 9.18 -6.36 -8.41
CA PRO A 84 7.79 -6.62 -8.09
C PRO A 84 6.95 -5.33 -8.10
N LEU A 85 5.67 -5.45 -8.43
CA LEU A 85 4.73 -4.33 -8.36
C LEU A 85 4.56 -3.84 -6.92
N PHE A 86 4.53 -2.51 -6.71
CA PHE A 86 3.78 -1.98 -5.59
C PHE A 86 2.29 -2.10 -5.89
N ILE A 87 1.57 -2.78 -5.02
CA ILE A 87 0.12 -2.88 -5.05
C ILE A 87 -0.41 -2.15 -3.82
N ALA A 88 -1.04 -1.01 -4.07
CA ALA A 88 -1.44 -0.04 -3.08
C ALA A 88 -2.94 -0.04 -2.83
N VAL A 89 -3.32 0.47 -1.67
CA VAL A 89 -4.69 0.79 -1.27
C VAL A 89 -4.67 2.00 -0.35
N ASP A 90 -5.77 2.70 -0.21
CA ASP A 90 -6.02 3.70 0.82
C ASP A 90 -7.02 3.14 1.86
N GLU A 91 -6.52 2.28 2.73
CA GLU A 91 -7.26 1.66 3.82
C GLU A 91 -6.96 2.42 5.13
N GLU A 92 -7.60 3.58 5.30
CA GLU A 92 -7.35 4.50 6.42
C GLU A 92 -8.13 4.10 7.69
N GLY A 93 -9.27 3.45 7.51
CA GLY A 93 -10.29 3.25 8.54
C GLY A 93 -11.38 4.33 8.52
N GLY A 94 -12.36 4.21 9.40
CA GLY A 94 -13.48 5.14 9.47
C GLY A 94 -14.23 5.23 8.13
N ASP A 95 -14.26 6.42 7.54
CA ASP A 95 -14.96 6.67 6.27
C ASP A 95 -14.21 6.20 5.02
N VAL A 96 -12.89 5.97 5.13
CA VAL A 96 -12.03 5.54 4.02
C VAL A 96 -11.62 4.08 4.21
N VAL A 97 -12.54 3.21 3.83
CA VAL A 97 -12.42 1.75 3.84
C VAL A 97 -12.75 1.22 2.46
N ARG A 98 -11.84 0.48 1.84
CA ARG A 98 -12.05 -0.08 0.49
C ARG A 98 -12.62 -1.48 0.53
N MET A 99 -12.16 -2.31 1.45
CA MET A 99 -12.75 -3.62 1.68
C MET A 99 -13.80 -3.56 2.79
N LYS A 100 -15.05 -3.30 2.40
CA LYS A 100 -16.15 -3.04 3.36
C LYS A 100 -16.68 -4.27 4.07
N ASN A 101 -16.54 -5.45 3.50
CA ASN A 101 -17.27 -6.63 3.95
C ASN A 101 -16.39 -7.72 4.57
N ASP A 102 -15.08 -7.69 4.35
CA ASP A 102 -14.19 -8.80 4.72
C ASP A 102 -12.86 -8.33 5.32
N LEU A 103 -12.83 -7.10 5.84
CA LEU A 103 -11.67 -6.54 6.54
C LEU A 103 -12.12 -5.95 7.89
N GLN A 104 -11.35 -6.22 8.93
CA GLN A 104 -11.54 -5.55 10.22
C GLN A 104 -10.91 -4.17 10.19
N ALA A 105 -11.67 -3.21 9.63
CA ALA A 105 -11.23 -1.84 9.56
C ALA A 105 -11.16 -1.18 10.94
N PRO A 106 -10.16 -0.31 11.20
CA PRO A 106 -10.12 0.48 12.41
C PRO A 106 -11.21 1.58 12.40
N PRO A 107 -11.52 2.16 13.56
CA PRO A 107 -12.31 3.40 13.61
C PRO A 107 -11.57 4.54 12.91
N SER A 108 -12.24 5.70 12.77
CA SER A 108 -11.61 6.89 12.19
C SER A 108 -10.35 7.29 12.97
N GLN A 109 -9.38 7.89 12.29
CA GLN A 109 -8.17 8.40 12.95
C GLN A 109 -8.50 9.43 14.04
N GLN A 110 -9.55 10.23 13.86
CA GLN A 110 -10.03 11.15 14.90
C GLN A 110 -10.46 10.39 16.16
N ALA A 111 -11.23 9.33 16.04
CA ALA A 111 -11.63 8.51 17.19
C ALA A 111 -10.43 7.88 17.90
N VAL A 112 -9.44 7.41 17.13
CA VAL A 112 -8.18 6.90 17.68
C VAL A 112 -7.39 8.01 18.39
N GLY A 113 -7.32 9.22 17.79
CA GLY A 113 -6.64 10.38 18.38
C GLY A 113 -7.26 10.83 19.70
N ILE A 114 -8.59 10.79 19.80
CA ILE A 114 -9.33 11.11 21.05
C ILE A 114 -8.99 10.14 22.18
N SER A 115 -8.59 8.90 21.89
CA SER A 115 -8.16 7.94 22.92
C SER A 115 -6.93 8.42 23.71
N GLY A 116 -6.14 9.35 23.16
CA GLY A 116 -4.92 9.86 23.76
C GLY A 116 -3.76 8.86 23.82
N ASN A 117 -3.94 7.65 23.28
CA ASN A 117 -2.94 6.58 23.31
C ASN A 117 -2.42 6.24 21.90
N PRO A 118 -1.20 6.69 21.51
CA PRO A 118 -0.60 6.35 20.21
C PRO A 118 -0.42 4.85 19.99
N GLY A 119 -0.26 4.05 21.07
CA GLY A 119 -0.18 2.59 20.96
C GLY A 119 -1.40 1.97 20.27
N THR A 120 -2.58 2.56 20.45
CA THR A 120 -3.80 2.14 19.77
C THR A 120 -3.69 2.29 18.24
N ALA A 121 -3.08 3.38 17.74
CA ALA A 121 -2.82 3.57 16.33
C ALA A 121 -1.85 2.52 15.77
N LYS A 122 -0.80 2.20 16.53
CA LYS A 122 0.14 1.13 16.19
C LYS A 122 -0.56 -0.23 16.04
N ASP A 123 -1.39 -0.58 17.01
CA ASP A 123 -2.07 -1.88 17.04
C ASP A 123 -3.06 -2.02 15.88
N TYR A 124 -3.82 -0.97 15.58
CA TYR A 124 -4.71 -0.95 14.41
C TYR A 124 -3.93 -1.02 13.10
N ALA A 125 -2.86 -0.26 12.95
CA ALA A 125 -2.02 -0.28 11.75
C ALA A 125 -1.40 -1.66 11.52
N PHE A 126 -0.91 -2.31 12.56
CA PHE A 126 -0.40 -3.68 12.49
C PHE A 126 -1.51 -4.67 12.05
N SER A 127 -2.69 -4.61 12.68
CA SER A 127 -3.80 -5.48 12.35
C SER A 127 -4.27 -5.33 10.90
N VAL A 128 -4.43 -4.09 10.43
CA VAL A 128 -4.78 -3.81 9.02
C VAL A 128 -3.65 -4.27 8.10
N GLY A 129 -2.41 -3.93 8.41
CA GLY A 129 -1.24 -4.31 7.62
C GLY A 129 -1.13 -5.82 7.42
N MET A 130 -1.39 -6.60 8.46
CA MET A 130 -1.40 -8.07 8.35
C MET A 130 -2.49 -8.60 7.41
N GLN A 131 -3.67 -7.98 7.43
CA GLN A 131 -4.76 -8.34 6.51
C GLN A 131 -4.41 -7.94 5.07
N LEU A 132 -3.88 -6.72 4.85
CA LEU A 132 -3.41 -6.26 3.53
C LEU A 132 -2.33 -7.18 2.97
N LYS A 133 -1.34 -7.51 3.78
CA LYS A 133 -0.27 -8.46 3.40
C LYS A 133 -0.83 -9.82 3.01
N GLY A 134 -1.82 -10.34 3.74
CA GLY A 134 -2.50 -11.58 3.41
C GLY A 134 -3.16 -11.59 2.04
N MET A 135 -3.59 -10.41 1.57
CA MET A 135 -4.16 -10.18 0.24
C MET A 135 -3.11 -9.85 -0.85
N GLY A 136 -1.81 -9.83 -0.52
CA GLY A 136 -0.75 -9.47 -1.46
C GLY A 136 -0.63 -7.96 -1.75
N ILE A 137 -1.29 -7.12 -0.95
CA ILE A 137 -1.12 -5.66 -0.96
C ILE A 137 0.13 -5.35 -0.14
N ASN A 138 1.02 -4.49 -0.65
CA ASN A 138 2.31 -4.18 -0.05
C ASN A 138 2.57 -2.68 0.15
N MET A 139 1.56 -1.85 -0.08
CA MET A 139 1.59 -0.42 0.18
C MET A 139 0.22 0.05 0.67
N ASN A 140 0.19 0.92 1.68
CA ASN A 140 -1.04 1.57 2.14
C ASN A 140 -0.84 3.08 2.23
N PHE A 141 -1.74 3.86 1.64
CA PHE A 141 -1.75 5.32 1.77
C PHE A 141 -2.41 5.76 3.08
N ALA A 142 -1.89 5.24 4.19
CA ALA A 142 -2.22 5.55 5.57
C ALA A 142 -0.98 5.38 6.45
N PRO A 143 -0.89 6.06 7.59
CA PRO A 143 -1.88 6.98 8.15
C PRO A 143 -1.90 8.34 7.47
N VAL A 144 -3.02 9.05 7.59
CA VAL A 144 -3.15 10.46 7.21
C VAL A 144 -2.42 11.31 8.24
N ALA A 145 -1.55 12.19 7.77
CA ALA A 145 -0.73 13.07 8.63
C ALA A 145 -1.26 14.53 8.70
N ASP A 146 -2.43 14.79 8.13
CA ASP A 146 -3.05 16.11 8.16
C ASP A 146 -3.43 16.51 9.58
N VAL A 147 -3.24 17.78 9.91
CA VAL A 147 -3.59 18.36 11.21
C VAL A 147 -4.94 19.06 11.10
N SER A 148 -5.98 18.49 11.72
CA SER A 148 -7.33 19.06 11.72
C SER A 148 -8.09 18.66 12.98
N ALA A 149 -8.77 19.62 13.59
CA ALA A 149 -9.63 19.36 14.75
C ALA A 149 -11.01 18.82 14.38
N THR A 150 -11.40 18.94 13.11
CA THR A 150 -12.77 18.65 12.63
C THR A 150 -12.86 17.57 11.58
N ASP A 151 -11.74 17.19 10.97
CA ASP A 151 -11.68 16.13 9.97
C ASP A 151 -11.58 14.75 10.66
N SER A 152 -12.54 13.85 10.36
CA SER A 152 -12.56 12.48 10.88
C SER A 152 -11.30 11.67 10.49
N ARG A 153 -10.60 12.07 9.44
CA ARG A 153 -9.38 11.42 8.93
C ARG A 153 -8.11 11.86 9.64
N SER A 154 -8.17 12.90 10.50
CA SER A 154 -7.00 13.40 11.25
C SER A 154 -6.98 12.87 12.69
N TYR A 155 -5.80 12.59 13.22
CA TYR A 155 -5.62 12.24 14.63
C TYR A 155 -5.86 13.42 15.59
N GLY A 156 -6.01 14.66 15.08
CA GLY A 156 -6.35 15.83 15.90
C GLY A 156 -5.88 17.16 15.35
N GLY A 157 -6.25 18.21 16.07
CA GLY A 157 -5.96 19.61 15.71
C GLY A 157 -4.58 20.13 16.18
N ASN A 158 -3.70 19.26 16.65
CA ASN A 158 -2.37 19.64 17.15
C ASN A 158 -1.27 18.82 16.47
N ALA A 159 -0.32 19.49 15.84
CA ALA A 159 0.74 18.84 15.06
C ALA A 159 1.59 17.87 15.92
N SER A 160 1.89 18.21 17.18
CA SER A 160 2.65 17.32 18.08
C SER A 160 1.88 16.04 18.41
N GLN A 161 0.56 16.13 18.56
CA GLN A 161 -0.29 14.95 18.74
C GLN A 161 -0.31 14.10 17.47
N VAL A 162 -0.63 14.70 16.33
CA VAL A 162 -0.70 14.01 15.04
C VAL A 162 0.61 13.28 14.74
N SER A 163 1.75 13.94 14.92
CA SER A 163 3.08 13.35 14.72
C SER A 163 3.28 12.06 15.53
N LYS A 164 2.90 12.05 16.82
CA LYS A 164 3.04 10.86 17.68
C LYS A 164 2.18 9.69 17.23
N PHE A 165 0.96 9.97 16.76
CA PHE A 165 0.05 8.93 16.27
C PHE A 165 0.48 8.39 14.91
N VAL A 166 0.93 9.27 14.01
CA VAL A 166 1.46 8.90 12.68
C VAL A 166 2.71 8.03 12.84
N ASP A 167 3.64 8.44 13.70
CA ASP A 167 4.86 7.67 13.99
C ASP A 167 4.51 6.27 14.52
N ALA A 168 3.60 6.19 15.50
CA ALA A 168 3.16 4.91 16.06
C ALA A 168 2.47 4.01 14.99
N ALA A 169 1.61 4.58 14.15
CA ALA A 169 0.96 3.83 13.08
C ALA A 169 1.98 3.34 12.03
N ALA A 170 2.97 4.18 11.66
CA ALA A 170 4.04 3.79 10.75
C ALA A 170 4.82 2.57 11.29
N TYR A 171 5.17 2.55 12.56
CA TYR A 171 5.76 1.36 13.20
C TYR A 171 4.86 0.12 13.13
N GLY A 172 3.54 0.30 13.24
CA GLY A 172 2.59 -0.80 13.09
C GLY A 172 2.60 -1.39 11.68
N TYR A 173 2.57 -0.56 10.64
CA TYR A 173 2.67 -1.00 9.25
C TYR A 173 4.02 -1.63 8.95
N GLU A 174 5.13 -1.02 9.38
CA GLU A 174 6.47 -1.59 9.22
C GLU A 174 6.57 -2.99 9.84
N ALA A 175 6.03 -3.20 11.04
CA ALA A 175 5.99 -4.51 11.70
C ALA A 175 5.16 -5.55 10.91
N ALA A 176 4.15 -5.11 10.14
CA ALA A 176 3.38 -5.94 9.23
C ALA A 176 4.05 -6.13 7.86
N HIS A 177 5.14 -5.44 7.59
CA HIS A 177 5.83 -5.38 6.29
C HIS A 177 4.97 -4.77 5.17
N ILE A 178 4.31 -3.67 5.49
CA ILE A 178 3.57 -2.80 4.58
C ILE A 178 4.30 -1.46 4.49
#